data_c9d040918fa58f8dcd9a442a78d17d0c
#
_entry.id   c9d040918fa58f8dcd9a442a78d17d0c
#
_cell.length_a   1.000
_cell.length_b   1.000
_cell.length_c   1.000
_cell.angle_alpha   90.00
_cell.angle_beta   90.00
_cell.angle_gamma   90.00
#
_symmetry.space_group_name_H-M   'P 1'
#
loop_
_entity.id
_entity.type
_entity.pdbx_description
1 polymer ?
#
loop_
_entity_poly.entity_id
_entity_poly.type
_entity_poly.pdbx_seq_one_letter_code
_entity_poly.pdbx_strand_id
1 'polypeptide(L)'
;SVTAGLDNETVADIGYDASPDYEKIMALKPDLLLTYSVSPVKSQFLSKLESLGIKTFIVNEHLERHPLARAAYVRLFGALTGNMTAADSVLDVVSCNYISLRDSVQNRLGTNNANASDKNRLNAREAEQEPGETRMKTQKPRKILVNIPYKDQWFVPGQESYLTTLFKDAGGEILGAKAGSSVSGQISVEAAYSLSKEADLWMNVGWCRTLEQLLSVNPLFEDFLRNIQENATARSRSDKGRTDAAHVVWNDNKRLNAKGGNDFWESGVVRPDILLHDLVGIFSRNEGFTPVYYQEIK
;
A
#
# COMPACT_ATOMS: atom_id res chain seq x y z
N SER A 1 -12.97 10.11 -19.52
CA SER A 1 -12.13 10.47 -18.37
C SER A 1 -12.60 11.80 -17.76
N VAL A 2 -12.22 12.09 -16.52
CA VAL A 2 -12.53 13.37 -15.85
C VAL A 2 -11.99 14.56 -16.68
N THR A 3 -10.78 14.44 -17.24
CA THR A 3 -10.19 15.44 -18.11
C THR A 3 -11.07 15.75 -19.33
N ALA A 4 -11.54 14.71 -20.01
CA ALA A 4 -12.46 14.89 -21.15
C ALA A 4 -13.80 15.49 -20.72
N GLY A 5 -14.27 15.19 -19.52
CA GLY A 5 -15.48 15.80 -18.93
C GLY A 5 -15.31 17.29 -18.64
N LEU A 6 -14.12 17.70 -18.17
CA LEU A 6 -13.78 19.12 -17.98
C LEU A 6 -13.71 19.87 -19.31
N ASP A 7 -13.12 19.24 -20.35
CA ASP A 7 -12.96 19.84 -21.67
C ASP A 7 -14.29 20.06 -22.40
N ASN A 8 -15.30 19.21 -22.16
CA ASN A 8 -16.62 19.29 -22.75
C ASN A 8 -17.73 19.77 -21.79
N GLU A 9 -17.34 20.35 -20.66
CA GLU A 9 -18.22 20.94 -19.64
C GLU A 9 -19.22 19.98 -18.99
N THR A 10 -19.03 18.66 -19.11
CA THR A 10 -19.85 17.66 -18.42
C THR A 10 -19.37 17.38 -16.99
N VAL A 11 -18.19 17.87 -16.64
CA VAL A 11 -17.60 17.86 -15.29
C VAL A 11 -17.18 19.29 -14.95
N ALA A 12 -17.47 19.73 -13.74
CA ALA A 12 -17.10 21.04 -13.25
C ALA A 12 -16.08 20.94 -12.11
N ASP A 13 -15.02 21.73 -12.15
CA ASP A 13 -14.08 21.88 -11.05
C ASP A 13 -14.72 22.80 -9.99
N ILE A 14 -14.86 22.30 -8.76
CA ILE A 14 -15.44 23.00 -7.60
C ILE A 14 -14.40 23.43 -6.57
N GLY A 15 -13.11 23.35 -6.91
CA GLY A 15 -11.99 23.67 -6.02
C GLY A 15 -11.64 22.55 -5.06
N TYR A 16 -10.86 22.88 -4.03
CA TYR A 16 -10.42 21.97 -2.98
C TYR A 16 -11.20 22.20 -1.69
N ASP A 17 -11.20 21.22 -0.79
CA ASP A 17 -11.84 21.31 0.53
C ASP A 17 -11.33 22.48 1.40
N ALA A 18 -10.06 22.90 1.22
CA ALA A 18 -9.49 24.07 1.87
C ALA A 18 -9.95 25.40 1.26
N SER A 19 -10.40 25.40 0.00
CA SER A 19 -10.88 26.59 -0.71
C SER A 19 -11.94 26.21 -1.76
N PRO A 20 -13.12 25.75 -1.31
CA PRO A 20 -14.20 25.31 -2.17
C PRO A 20 -14.96 26.48 -2.77
N ASP A 21 -15.40 26.30 -4.02
CA ASP A 21 -16.29 27.24 -4.70
C ASP A 21 -17.75 26.94 -4.33
N TYR A 22 -18.21 27.52 -3.22
CA TYR A 22 -19.58 27.31 -2.72
C TYR A 22 -20.66 27.80 -3.71
N GLU A 23 -20.41 28.89 -4.44
CA GLU A 23 -21.37 29.43 -5.41
C GLU A 23 -21.57 28.43 -6.56
N LYS A 24 -20.47 27.85 -7.04
CA LYS A 24 -20.51 26.84 -8.08
C LYS A 24 -21.16 25.54 -7.60
N ILE A 25 -20.85 25.10 -6.37
CA ILE A 25 -21.51 23.93 -5.76
C ILE A 25 -23.03 24.16 -5.70
N MET A 26 -23.47 25.33 -5.25
CA MET A 26 -24.89 25.65 -5.16
C MET A 26 -25.54 25.72 -6.56
N ALA A 27 -24.85 26.28 -7.55
CA ALA A 27 -25.34 26.37 -8.93
C ALA A 27 -25.53 24.99 -9.56
N LEU A 28 -24.66 24.05 -9.25
CA LEU A 28 -24.73 22.67 -9.74
C LEU A 28 -25.87 21.86 -9.12
N LYS A 29 -26.39 22.27 -7.95
CA LYS A 29 -27.48 21.60 -7.23
C LYS A 29 -27.24 20.08 -7.08
N PRO A 30 -26.12 19.64 -6.50
CA PRO A 30 -25.80 18.20 -6.39
C PRO A 30 -26.84 17.49 -5.53
N ASP A 31 -27.26 16.29 -5.92
CA ASP A 31 -28.08 15.39 -5.10
C ASP A 31 -27.33 14.93 -3.85
N LEU A 32 -26.01 14.75 -3.96
CA LEU A 32 -25.10 14.30 -2.93
C LEU A 32 -23.69 14.82 -3.19
N LEU A 33 -23.01 15.29 -2.15
CA LEU A 33 -21.59 15.63 -2.18
C LEU A 33 -20.82 14.58 -1.37
N LEU A 34 -19.87 13.90 -2.03
CA LEU A 34 -18.96 12.99 -1.36
C LEU A 34 -17.74 13.75 -0.88
N THR A 35 -17.31 13.47 0.34
CA THR A 35 -16.15 14.09 0.96
C THR A 35 -15.43 13.07 1.85
N TYR A 36 -14.26 13.43 2.36
CA TYR A 36 -13.53 12.62 3.36
C TYR A 36 -13.28 13.46 4.63
N SER A 37 -12.91 12.80 5.71
CA SER A 37 -12.57 13.48 6.97
C SER A 37 -11.27 12.92 7.54
N VAL A 38 -10.32 13.79 7.84
CA VAL A 38 -9.05 13.43 8.50
C VAL A 38 -9.09 13.72 10.01
N SER A 39 -10.17 14.27 10.53
CA SER A 39 -10.34 14.64 11.94
C SER A 39 -11.71 14.19 12.44
N PRO A 40 -11.82 13.76 13.71
CA PRO A 40 -13.11 13.49 14.34
C PRO A 40 -13.94 14.76 14.55
N VAL A 41 -13.32 15.93 14.47
CA VAL A 41 -14.00 17.23 14.58
C VAL A 41 -14.57 17.61 13.22
N LYS A 42 -15.85 17.92 13.19
CA LYS A 42 -16.53 18.37 11.97
C LYS A 42 -15.84 19.60 11.41
N SER A 43 -15.42 19.55 10.16
CA SER A 43 -14.74 20.66 9.50
C SER A 43 -15.70 21.85 9.27
N GLN A 44 -15.15 23.07 9.17
CA GLN A 44 -15.93 24.26 8.79
C GLN A 44 -16.58 24.08 7.41
N PHE A 45 -15.91 23.38 6.50
CA PHE A 45 -16.43 23.02 5.20
C PHE A 45 -17.74 22.24 5.30
N LEU A 46 -17.76 21.13 6.05
CA LEU A 46 -18.97 20.33 6.27
C LEU A 46 -20.11 21.13 6.93
N SER A 47 -19.78 21.95 7.92
CA SER A 47 -20.75 22.78 8.60
C SER A 47 -21.39 23.82 7.68
N LYS A 48 -20.60 24.37 6.75
CA LYS A 48 -21.08 25.32 5.74
C LYS A 48 -21.99 24.63 4.72
N LEU A 49 -21.60 23.45 4.20
CA LEU A 49 -22.43 22.68 3.25
C LEU A 49 -23.81 22.34 3.83
N GLU A 50 -23.86 21.90 5.09
CA GLU A 50 -25.13 21.66 5.77
C GLU A 50 -25.99 22.92 5.89
N SER A 51 -25.37 24.07 6.27
CA SER A 51 -26.11 25.35 6.36
C SER A 51 -26.69 25.78 5.02
N LEU A 52 -26.12 25.31 3.91
CA LEU A 52 -26.60 25.53 2.54
C LEU A 52 -27.60 24.45 2.10
N GLY A 53 -27.95 23.47 2.95
CA GLY A 53 -28.89 22.40 2.64
C GLY A 53 -28.33 21.32 1.71
N ILE A 54 -27.01 21.27 1.52
CA ILE A 54 -26.35 20.29 0.66
C ILE A 54 -26.15 18.99 1.43
N LYS A 55 -26.68 17.88 0.89
CA LYS A 55 -26.49 16.55 1.47
C LYS A 55 -25.04 16.11 1.27
N THR A 56 -24.39 15.68 2.35
CA THR A 56 -23.02 15.21 2.33
C THR A 56 -22.94 13.76 2.79
N PHE A 57 -22.00 13.00 2.20
CA PHE A 57 -21.64 11.67 2.65
C PHE A 57 -20.11 11.61 2.82
N ILE A 58 -19.66 11.16 3.99
CA ILE A 58 -18.24 11.07 4.32
C ILE A 58 -17.73 9.68 3.92
N VAL A 59 -16.81 9.62 2.97
CA VAL A 59 -16.14 8.41 2.53
C VAL A 59 -14.84 8.26 3.33
N ASN A 60 -14.75 7.21 4.14
CA ASN A 60 -13.63 6.99 5.06
C ASN A 60 -12.78 5.77 4.66
N GLU A 61 -12.68 5.44 3.38
CA GLU A 61 -11.93 4.28 2.89
C GLU A 61 -10.45 4.30 3.30
N HIS A 62 -9.89 5.51 3.46
CA HIS A 62 -8.49 5.70 3.86
C HIS A 62 -8.22 5.26 5.31
N LEU A 63 -9.25 5.09 6.14
CA LEU A 63 -9.16 4.58 7.51
C LEU A 63 -9.21 3.04 7.58
N GLU A 64 -9.56 2.39 6.48
CA GLU A 64 -9.58 0.91 6.43
C GLU A 64 -8.18 0.34 6.58
N ARG A 65 -8.07 -0.70 7.40
CA ARG A 65 -6.81 -1.35 7.74
C ARG A 65 -6.43 -2.47 6.78
N HIS A 66 -7.40 -2.97 6.02
CA HIS A 66 -7.20 -4.10 5.10
C HIS A 66 -7.40 -3.66 3.64
N PRO A 67 -6.50 -4.07 2.72
CA PRO A 67 -6.59 -3.70 1.31
C PRO A 67 -7.93 -4.02 0.65
N LEU A 68 -8.48 -5.19 0.91
CA LEU A 68 -9.79 -5.58 0.37
C LEU A 68 -10.95 -4.77 0.98
N ALA A 69 -10.84 -4.31 2.22
CA ALA A 69 -11.85 -3.45 2.83
C ALA A 69 -11.89 -2.07 2.14
N ARG A 70 -10.72 -1.51 1.78
CA ARG A 70 -10.66 -0.30 0.95
C ARG A 70 -11.27 -0.52 -0.44
N ALA A 71 -10.90 -1.60 -1.11
CA ALA A 71 -11.44 -1.94 -2.44
C ALA A 71 -12.96 -2.13 -2.41
N ALA A 72 -13.53 -2.61 -1.30
CA ALA A 72 -14.96 -2.83 -1.16
C ALA A 72 -15.81 -1.56 -1.26
N TYR A 73 -15.20 -0.36 -1.12
CA TYR A 73 -15.91 0.91 -1.35
C TYR A 73 -16.38 1.08 -2.80
N VAL A 74 -15.89 0.29 -3.75
CA VAL A 74 -16.47 0.24 -5.10
C VAL A 74 -17.97 -0.06 -5.07
N ARG A 75 -18.46 -0.83 -4.06
CA ARG A 75 -19.88 -1.13 -3.88
C ARG A 75 -20.69 0.08 -3.47
N LEU A 76 -20.11 1.02 -2.71
CA LEU A 76 -20.75 2.30 -2.41
C LEU A 76 -21.07 3.05 -3.71
N PHE A 77 -20.09 3.13 -4.62
CA PHE A 77 -20.30 3.79 -5.92
C PHE A 77 -21.27 2.99 -6.80
N GLY A 78 -21.20 1.66 -6.76
CA GLY A 78 -22.17 0.78 -7.42
C GLY A 78 -23.61 1.04 -6.95
N ALA A 79 -23.82 1.20 -5.66
CA ALA A 79 -25.13 1.52 -5.08
C ALA A 79 -25.62 2.91 -5.48
N LEU A 80 -24.74 3.93 -5.41
CA LEU A 80 -25.08 5.31 -5.78
C LEU A 80 -25.42 5.48 -7.27
N THR A 81 -24.83 4.66 -8.13
CA THR A 81 -25.01 4.75 -9.60
C THR A 81 -25.93 3.66 -10.17
N GLY A 82 -26.52 2.81 -9.33
CA GLY A 82 -27.37 1.70 -9.78
C GLY A 82 -26.60 0.55 -10.46
N ASN A 83 -25.26 0.48 -10.30
CA ASN A 83 -24.39 -0.50 -10.96
C ASN A 83 -23.82 -1.57 -9.99
N MET A 84 -24.63 -2.05 -9.04
CA MET A 84 -24.18 -3.01 -8.03
C MET A 84 -23.58 -4.29 -8.62
N THR A 85 -24.20 -4.87 -9.66
CA THR A 85 -23.70 -6.08 -10.31
C THR A 85 -22.28 -5.90 -10.85
N ALA A 86 -21.98 -4.75 -11.47
CA ALA A 86 -20.65 -4.45 -11.97
C ALA A 86 -19.66 -4.27 -10.81
N ALA A 87 -20.06 -3.57 -9.74
CA ALA A 87 -19.23 -3.38 -8.54
C ALA A 87 -18.90 -4.71 -7.85
N ASP A 88 -19.89 -5.58 -7.68
CA ASP A 88 -19.70 -6.92 -7.11
C ASP A 88 -18.76 -7.76 -7.98
N SER A 89 -18.97 -7.78 -9.31
CA SER A 89 -18.10 -8.52 -10.23
C SER A 89 -16.64 -8.07 -10.15
N VAL A 90 -16.39 -6.76 -10.06
CA VAL A 90 -15.03 -6.21 -9.90
C VAL A 90 -14.44 -6.65 -8.56
N LEU A 91 -15.19 -6.52 -7.48
CA LEU A 91 -14.72 -6.87 -6.14
C LEU A 91 -14.43 -8.37 -6.00
N ASP A 92 -15.25 -9.22 -6.60
CA ASP A 92 -15.08 -10.69 -6.57
C ASP A 92 -13.76 -11.09 -7.26
N VAL A 93 -13.50 -10.54 -8.46
CA VAL A 93 -12.25 -10.81 -9.19
C VAL A 93 -11.04 -10.33 -8.40
N VAL A 94 -11.08 -9.10 -7.90
CA VAL A 94 -9.99 -8.50 -7.10
C VAL A 94 -9.74 -9.31 -5.84
N SER A 95 -10.80 -9.71 -5.13
CA SER A 95 -10.69 -10.49 -3.89
C SER A 95 -10.13 -11.88 -4.15
N CYS A 96 -10.60 -12.57 -5.19
CA CYS A 96 -10.10 -13.89 -5.56
C CYS A 96 -8.60 -13.85 -5.88
N ASN A 97 -8.17 -12.91 -6.72
CA ASN A 97 -6.77 -12.74 -7.08
C ASN A 97 -5.90 -12.42 -5.87
N TYR A 98 -6.35 -11.47 -5.04
CA TYR A 98 -5.61 -11.04 -3.84
C TYR A 98 -5.43 -12.19 -2.86
N ILE A 99 -6.52 -12.90 -2.51
CA ILE A 99 -6.51 -13.99 -1.53
C ILE A 99 -5.64 -15.15 -2.04
N SER A 100 -5.79 -15.55 -3.30
CA SER A 100 -5.01 -16.64 -3.89
C SER A 100 -3.51 -16.35 -3.84
N LEU A 101 -3.11 -15.12 -4.18
CA LEU A 101 -1.70 -14.72 -4.17
C LEU A 101 -1.16 -14.62 -2.74
N ARG A 102 -1.89 -13.98 -1.82
CA ARG A 102 -1.55 -13.89 -0.39
C ARG A 102 -1.33 -15.29 0.19
N ASP A 103 -2.27 -16.20 -0.02
CA ASP A 103 -2.21 -17.54 0.56
C ASP A 103 -1.00 -18.34 -0.01
N SER A 104 -0.69 -18.17 -1.29
CA SER A 104 0.53 -18.71 -1.89
C SER A 104 1.80 -18.18 -1.22
N VAL A 105 1.85 -16.88 -0.90
CA VAL A 105 2.98 -16.27 -0.17
C VAL A 105 3.08 -16.80 1.25
N GLN A 106 1.96 -16.82 1.98
CA GLN A 106 1.92 -17.27 3.37
C GLN A 106 2.29 -18.76 3.51
N ASN A 107 1.92 -19.60 2.57
CA ASN A 107 2.36 -20.99 2.51
C ASN A 107 3.90 -21.11 2.37
N ARG A 108 4.52 -20.30 1.51
CA ARG A 108 5.99 -20.26 1.35
C ARG A 108 6.71 -19.78 2.61
N LEU A 109 6.09 -18.88 3.38
CA LEU A 109 6.60 -18.40 4.65
C LEU A 109 6.36 -19.38 5.81
N GLY A 110 5.54 -20.43 5.63
CA GLY A 110 5.18 -21.40 6.66
C GLY A 110 4.18 -20.86 7.70
N THR A 111 3.58 -19.70 7.47
CA THR A 111 2.67 -19.06 8.42
C THR A 111 1.27 -19.64 8.43
N ASN A 112 0.82 -20.28 7.33
CA ASN A 112 -0.50 -20.92 7.27
C ASN A 112 -0.59 -22.21 8.08
N ASN A 113 0.54 -22.90 8.37
CA ASN A 113 0.52 -24.11 9.18
C ASN A 113 0.23 -23.84 10.66
N ALA A 114 0.45 -22.63 11.16
CA ALA A 114 0.11 -22.27 12.55
C ALA A 114 -1.41 -22.12 12.76
N ASN A 115 -2.16 -21.69 11.74
CA ASN A 115 -3.62 -21.53 11.82
C ASN A 115 -4.38 -22.80 11.43
N ALA A 116 -3.76 -23.71 10.69
CA ALA A 116 -4.36 -25.02 10.34
C ALA A 116 -4.26 -26.02 11.53
N SER A 117 -3.26 -25.88 12.41
CA SER A 117 -3.11 -26.77 13.57
C SER A 117 -4.22 -26.64 14.61
N ASP A 118 -4.91 -25.50 14.70
CA ASP A 118 -6.01 -25.34 15.64
C ASP A 118 -7.36 -25.91 15.10
N LYS A 119 -7.52 -26.01 13.78
CA LYS A 119 -8.71 -26.65 13.18
C LYS A 119 -8.57 -28.16 13.02
N ASN A 120 -7.34 -28.69 12.90
CA ASN A 120 -7.08 -30.12 12.68
C ASN A 120 -6.75 -30.91 13.96
N ARG A 121 -6.66 -30.28 15.13
CA ARG A 121 -6.46 -31.00 16.41
C ARG A 121 -7.66 -31.87 16.83
N LEU A 122 -8.79 -31.71 16.17
CA LEU A 122 -9.99 -32.54 16.44
C LEU A 122 -10.09 -33.80 15.57
N ASN A 123 -9.29 -33.92 14.49
CA ASN A 123 -9.39 -35.07 13.55
C ASN A 123 -8.09 -35.85 13.32
N ALA A 124 -7.01 -35.57 14.05
CA ALA A 124 -5.74 -36.28 13.90
C ALA A 124 -5.55 -37.31 15.03
N ARG A 125 -6.29 -38.41 14.95
CA ARG A 125 -5.83 -39.73 15.43
C ARG A 125 -5.67 -40.58 14.18
N GLU A 126 -4.42 -41.07 13.97
CA GLU A 126 -4.03 -42.08 12.99
C GLU A 126 -3.88 -41.60 11.52
N ALA A 127 -2.71 -41.05 11.18
CA ALA A 127 -2.08 -41.30 9.89
C ALA A 127 -0.57 -41.38 10.09
N GLU A 128 -0.01 -42.55 9.79
CA GLU A 128 1.41 -42.88 9.84
C GLU A 128 2.21 -41.98 8.89
N GLN A 129 3.34 -41.49 9.37
CA GLN A 129 4.27 -40.63 8.61
C GLN A 129 4.97 -41.46 7.52
N GLU A 130 4.74 -41.11 6.25
CA GLU A 130 5.57 -41.52 5.13
C GLU A 130 6.92 -40.77 5.18
N PRO A 131 8.09 -41.44 5.08
CA PRO A 131 9.39 -40.80 5.05
C PRO A 131 9.72 -40.34 3.64
N GLY A 132 9.59 -39.03 3.36
CA GLY A 132 9.99 -38.50 2.04
C GLY A 132 9.63 -37.05 1.74
N GLU A 133 8.91 -36.34 2.59
CA GLU A 133 8.63 -34.92 2.34
C GLU A 133 9.88 -34.07 2.58
N THR A 134 10.46 -33.58 1.48
CA THR A 134 11.48 -32.54 1.51
C THR A 134 10.90 -31.31 2.16
N ARG A 135 11.23 -31.08 3.45
CA ARG A 135 10.82 -29.91 4.24
C ARG A 135 11.19 -28.64 3.45
N MET A 136 10.20 -28.02 2.79
CA MET A 136 10.41 -26.76 2.09
C MET A 136 11.05 -25.77 3.07
N LYS A 137 12.24 -25.24 2.74
CA LYS A 137 12.89 -24.20 3.54
C LYS A 137 11.93 -23.00 3.60
N THR A 138 11.39 -22.73 4.77
CA THR A 138 10.55 -21.56 5.01
C THR A 138 11.34 -20.29 4.70
N GLN A 139 10.83 -19.46 3.81
CA GLN A 139 11.42 -18.16 3.49
C GLN A 139 11.18 -17.21 4.66
N LYS A 140 12.19 -16.42 5.03
CA LYS A 140 12.01 -15.33 6.01
C LYS A 140 11.38 -14.11 5.31
N PRO A 141 10.51 -13.34 5.99
CA PRO A 141 10.00 -12.09 5.44
C PRO A 141 11.12 -11.14 4.99
N ARG A 142 10.88 -10.30 3.98
CA ARG A 142 11.78 -9.21 3.58
C ARG A 142 11.66 -8.09 4.60
N LYS A 143 12.76 -7.61 5.15
CA LYS A 143 12.81 -6.46 6.04
C LYS A 143 12.86 -5.17 5.23
N ILE A 144 11.95 -4.25 5.46
CA ILE A 144 11.73 -3.11 4.59
C ILE A 144 11.78 -1.81 5.39
N LEU A 145 12.68 -0.92 4.99
CA LEU A 145 12.63 0.47 5.39
C LEU A 145 11.67 1.22 4.45
N VAL A 146 10.80 2.05 5.00
CA VAL A 146 9.82 2.81 4.20
C VAL A 146 9.95 4.30 4.42
N ASN A 147 9.53 5.06 3.40
CA ASN A 147 9.47 6.52 3.36
C ASN A 147 10.86 7.22 3.39
N ILE A 148 10.81 8.53 3.43
CA ILE A 148 11.90 9.49 3.68
C ILE A 148 11.39 10.52 4.68
N PRO A 149 12.25 11.31 5.33
CA PRO A 149 11.80 12.34 6.26
C PRO A 149 11.01 13.44 5.55
N TYR A 150 9.99 13.94 6.22
CA TYR A 150 9.27 15.14 5.86
C TYR A 150 9.44 16.16 6.99
N LYS A 151 10.03 17.32 6.70
CA LYS A 151 10.35 18.35 7.72
C LYS A 151 11.06 17.75 8.94
N ASP A 152 12.14 17.04 8.73
CA ASP A 152 12.98 16.39 9.75
C ASP A 152 12.28 15.27 10.57
N GLN A 153 11.08 14.86 10.20
CA GLN A 153 10.35 13.78 10.84
C GLN A 153 10.22 12.58 9.91
N TRP A 154 10.59 11.40 10.37
CA TRP A 154 10.41 10.16 9.63
C TRP A 154 9.15 9.45 10.08
N PHE A 155 8.19 9.33 9.18
CA PHE A 155 6.93 8.65 9.46
C PHE A 155 7.01 7.19 9.06
N VAL A 156 6.59 6.30 9.97
CA VAL A 156 6.49 4.85 9.73
C VAL A 156 5.04 4.43 9.92
N PRO A 157 4.43 3.69 8.98
CA PRO A 157 3.07 3.18 9.13
C PRO A 157 2.92 2.34 10.40
N GLY A 158 1.78 2.43 11.07
CA GLY A 158 1.47 1.55 12.21
C GLY A 158 1.35 0.09 11.77
N GLN A 159 1.59 -0.85 12.68
CA GLN A 159 1.58 -2.28 12.37
C GLN A 159 0.21 -2.79 11.88
N GLU A 160 -0.89 -2.14 12.30
CA GLU A 160 -2.24 -2.47 11.89
C GLU A 160 -2.77 -1.57 10.75
N SER A 161 -1.88 -0.86 10.04
CA SER A 161 -2.26 -0.01 8.92
C SER A 161 -2.48 -0.81 7.63
N TYR A 162 -3.21 -0.20 6.70
CA TYR A 162 -3.39 -0.70 5.34
C TYR A 162 -2.08 -1.10 4.68
N LEU A 163 -1.08 -0.19 4.71
CA LEU A 163 0.19 -0.40 4.02
C LEU A 163 0.98 -1.56 4.65
N THR A 164 1.03 -1.62 5.99
CA THR A 164 1.71 -2.72 6.69
C THR A 164 1.03 -4.06 6.43
N THR A 165 -0.31 -4.08 6.37
CA THR A 165 -1.07 -5.28 6.00
C THR A 165 -0.74 -5.74 4.58
N LEU A 166 -0.73 -4.82 3.61
CA LEU A 166 -0.39 -5.12 2.21
C LEU A 166 1.03 -5.69 2.07
N PHE A 167 2.01 -5.06 2.74
CA PHE A 167 3.40 -5.52 2.71
C PHE A 167 3.57 -6.89 3.38
N LYS A 168 2.90 -7.11 4.52
CA LYS A 168 2.90 -8.41 5.22
C LYS A 168 2.30 -9.51 4.34
N ASP A 169 1.19 -9.25 3.66
CA ASP A 169 0.55 -10.20 2.75
C ASP A 169 1.45 -10.54 1.55
N ALA A 170 2.30 -9.62 1.13
CA ALA A 170 3.34 -9.83 0.11
C ALA A 170 4.59 -10.56 0.63
N GLY A 171 4.69 -10.82 1.93
CA GLY A 171 5.86 -11.46 2.54
C GLY A 171 6.94 -10.48 2.99
N GLY A 172 6.56 -9.23 3.27
CA GLY A 172 7.42 -8.19 3.81
C GLY A 172 7.12 -7.86 5.27
N GLU A 173 8.08 -7.23 5.93
CA GLU A 173 8.00 -6.69 7.28
C GLU A 173 8.48 -5.24 7.26
N ILE A 174 7.59 -4.29 7.55
CA ILE A 174 7.97 -2.88 7.69
C ILE A 174 8.68 -2.68 9.02
N LEU A 175 9.94 -2.25 8.97
CA LEU A 175 10.76 -1.98 10.15
C LEU A 175 10.27 -0.71 10.87
N GLY A 176 10.27 -0.76 12.21
CA GLY A 176 9.86 0.37 13.05
C GLY A 176 8.34 0.57 13.16
N ALA A 177 7.52 -0.28 12.56
CA ALA A 177 6.07 -0.21 12.67
C ALA A 177 5.61 -0.44 14.12
N LYS A 178 4.85 0.53 14.68
CA LYS A 178 4.39 0.47 16.08
C LYS A 178 3.28 -0.56 16.24
N ALA A 179 3.49 -1.52 17.14
CA ALA A 179 2.50 -2.55 17.49
C ALA A 179 1.23 -1.93 18.06
N GLY A 180 0.06 -2.52 17.73
CA GLY A 180 -1.26 -2.09 18.21
C GLY A 180 -1.72 -0.73 17.67
N SER A 181 -1.08 -0.20 16.62
CA SER A 181 -1.43 1.07 16.01
C SER A 181 -1.74 0.92 14.52
N SER A 182 -2.82 1.55 14.06
CA SER A 182 -3.12 1.75 12.63
C SER A 182 -2.62 3.11 12.12
N VAL A 183 -2.26 4.00 13.03
CA VAL A 183 -1.79 5.36 12.71
C VAL A 183 -0.27 5.34 12.57
N SER A 184 0.26 6.13 11.64
CA SER A 184 1.70 6.31 11.47
C SER A 184 2.34 6.87 12.72
N GLY A 185 3.46 6.28 13.12
CA GLY A 185 4.33 6.79 14.18
C GLY A 185 5.44 7.64 13.60
N GLN A 186 6.13 8.38 14.47
CA GLN A 186 7.31 9.17 14.13
C GLN A 186 8.55 8.55 14.76
N ILE A 187 9.64 8.52 14.01
CA ILE A 187 10.97 8.14 14.48
C ILE A 187 11.97 9.21 14.07
N SER A 188 13.14 9.22 14.70
CA SER A 188 14.23 10.11 14.27
C SER A 188 14.99 9.53 13.07
N VAL A 189 15.77 10.37 12.37
CA VAL A 189 16.62 9.93 11.26
C VAL A 189 17.68 8.93 11.74
N GLU A 190 18.20 9.09 12.96
CA GLU A 190 19.18 8.16 13.57
C GLU A 190 18.53 6.78 13.88
N ALA A 191 17.26 6.79 14.30
CA ALA A 191 16.51 5.54 14.46
C ALA A 191 16.29 4.85 13.10
N ALA A 192 15.90 5.60 12.06
CA ALA A 192 15.78 5.08 10.70
C ALA A 192 17.14 4.57 10.17
N TYR A 193 18.26 5.26 10.47
CA TYR A 193 19.60 4.79 10.15
C TYR A 193 19.90 3.43 10.83
N SER A 194 19.52 3.29 12.09
CA SER A 194 19.71 2.01 12.78
C SER A 194 18.90 0.89 12.13
N LEU A 195 17.66 1.18 11.68
CA LEU A 195 16.82 0.22 10.95
C LEU A 195 17.40 -0.12 9.56
N SER A 196 18.08 0.80 8.88
CA SER A 196 18.71 0.53 7.59
C SER A 196 19.75 -0.60 7.64
N LYS A 197 20.40 -0.80 8.81
CA LYS A 197 21.35 -1.89 9.03
C LYS A 197 20.71 -3.28 9.04
N GLU A 198 19.38 -3.35 9.11
CA GLU A 198 18.64 -4.60 9.08
C GLU A 198 17.78 -4.75 7.80
N ALA A 199 17.56 -3.67 7.06
CA ALA A 199 16.67 -3.65 5.92
C ALA A 199 17.25 -4.38 4.70
N ASP A 200 16.41 -5.11 3.99
CA ASP A 200 16.72 -5.73 2.69
C ASP A 200 16.35 -4.81 1.50
N LEU A 201 15.39 -3.91 1.73
CA LEU A 201 14.81 -3.02 0.73
C LEU A 201 14.47 -1.66 1.35
N TRP A 202 14.51 -0.61 0.54
CA TRP A 202 13.99 0.71 0.86
C TRP A 202 12.87 1.08 -0.10
N MET A 203 11.67 1.37 0.42
CA MET A 203 10.48 1.54 -0.40
C MET A 203 9.73 2.83 -0.08
N ASN A 204 8.93 3.30 -1.05
CA ASN A 204 8.07 4.48 -0.92
C ASN A 204 8.85 5.74 -0.55
N VAL A 205 9.90 6.02 -1.31
CA VAL A 205 10.84 7.14 -1.08
C VAL A 205 10.28 8.50 -1.54
N GLY A 206 8.99 8.71 -1.36
CA GLY A 206 8.29 9.97 -1.58
C GLY A 206 8.30 10.43 -3.04
N TRP A 207 8.76 11.65 -3.28
CA TRP A 207 8.80 12.25 -4.62
C TRP A 207 9.98 11.78 -5.49
N CYS A 208 10.96 11.07 -4.92
CA CYS A 208 12.19 10.68 -5.62
C CYS A 208 11.90 9.71 -6.76
N ARG A 209 12.54 9.95 -7.91
CA ARG A 209 12.46 9.11 -9.11
C ARG A 209 13.83 8.59 -9.56
N THR A 210 14.91 9.13 -8.99
CA THR A 210 16.30 8.74 -9.23
C THR A 210 17.06 8.64 -7.91
N LEU A 211 18.17 7.89 -7.89
CA LEU A 211 19.07 7.84 -6.74
C LEU A 211 19.67 9.21 -6.42
N GLU A 212 19.99 10.00 -7.44
CA GLU A 212 20.51 11.36 -7.26
C GLU A 212 19.53 12.22 -6.45
N GLN A 213 18.23 12.17 -6.81
CA GLN A 213 17.19 12.87 -6.04
C GLN A 213 17.10 12.36 -4.61
N LEU A 214 17.14 11.04 -4.40
CA LEU A 214 17.08 10.44 -3.06
C LEU A 214 18.29 10.87 -2.21
N LEU A 215 19.49 10.80 -2.75
CA LEU A 215 20.73 11.19 -2.05
C LEU A 215 20.78 12.70 -1.77
N SER A 216 20.13 13.52 -2.58
CA SER A 216 20.04 14.97 -2.35
C SER A 216 19.15 15.36 -1.16
N VAL A 217 18.26 14.47 -0.70
CA VAL A 217 17.38 14.72 0.46
C VAL A 217 18.18 14.82 1.75
N ASN A 218 19.15 13.91 1.94
CA ASN A 218 19.99 13.89 3.14
C ASN A 218 21.33 13.21 2.83
N PRO A 219 22.48 13.83 3.17
CA PRO A 219 23.81 13.25 2.92
C PRO A 219 24.02 11.86 3.57
N LEU A 220 23.32 11.55 4.68
CA LEU A 220 23.41 10.23 5.32
C LEU A 220 22.80 9.10 4.47
N PHE A 221 22.04 9.40 3.42
CA PHE A 221 21.35 8.38 2.64
C PHE A 221 22.31 7.51 1.81
N GLU A 222 23.53 7.95 1.57
CA GLU A 222 24.57 7.07 1.03
C GLU A 222 24.89 5.91 1.98
N ASP A 223 24.95 6.17 3.30
CA ASP A 223 25.21 5.16 4.30
C ASP A 223 24.00 4.20 4.47
N PHE A 224 22.76 4.74 4.40
CA PHE A 224 21.55 3.91 4.38
C PHE A 224 21.58 2.94 3.19
N LEU A 225 21.86 3.46 1.99
CA LEU A 225 21.91 2.67 0.77
C LEU A 225 22.96 1.56 0.87
N ARG A 226 24.15 1.89 1.36
CA ARG A 226 25.23 0.91 1.57
C ARG A 226 24.82 -0.21 2.52
N ASN A 227 24.24 0.11 3.68
CA ASN A 227 23.75 -0.87 4.65
C ASN A 227 22.73 -1.84 4.00
N ILE A 228 21.76 -1.29 3.28
CA ILE A 228 20.69 -2.06 2.64
C ILE A 228 21.25 -2.94 1.51
N GLN A 229 22.20 -2.45 0.72
CA GLN A 229 22.86 -3.23 -0.34
C GLN A 229 23.68 -4.39 0.22
N GLU A 230 24.38 -4.18 1.33
CA GLU A 230 25.14 -5.22 2.03
C GLU A 230 24.23 -6.34 2.54
N ASN A 231 23.13 -5.98 3.21
CA ASN A 231 22.13 -6.95 3.70
C ASN A 231 21.48 -7.72 2.55
N ALA A 232 21.07 -7.00 1.51
CA ALA A 232 20.45 -7.59 0.33
C ALA A 232 21.38 -8.59 -0.39
N THR A 233 22.69 -8.27 -0.45
CA THR A 233 23.72 -9.14 -1.00
C THR A 233 23.94 -10.37 -0.14
N ALA A 234 24.07 -10.20 1.18
CA ALA A 234 24.26 -11.30 2.11
C ALA A 234 23.09 -12.30 2.04
N ARG A 235 21.87 -11.78 1.98
CA ARG A 235 20.66 -12.59 1.85
C ARG A 235 20.58 -13.31 0.50
N SER A 236 20.93 -12.66 -0.59
CA SER A 236 20.92 -13.27 -1.93
C SER A 236 21.88 -14.45 -2.03
N ARG A 237 23.06 -14.36 -1.40
CA ARG A 237 24.02 -15.49 -1.30
C ARG A 237 23.44 -16.65 -0.52
N SER A 238 22.70 -16.38 0.58
CA SER A 238 22.05 -17.40 1.39
C SER A 238 20.91 -18.11 0.66
N ASP A 239 20.11 -17.37 -0.10
CA ASP A 239 18.88 -17.88 -0.71
C ASP A 239 19.15 -18.66 -2.02
N LYS A 240 20.08 -18.22 -2.86
CA LYS A 240 20.29 -18.84 -4.21
C LYS A 240 21.72 -18.75 -4.75
N GLY A 241 22.70 -18.32 -3.96
CA GLY A 241 24.07 -18.11 -4.46
C GLY A 241 24.21 -16.94 -5.45
N ARG A 242 23.25 -16.02 -5.52
CA ARG A 242 23.23 -14.85 -6.41
C ARG A 242 23.97 -13.68 -5.77
N THR A 243 24.64 -12.88 -6.62
CA THR A 243 25.51 -11.77 -6.18
C THR A 243 24.96 -10.37 -6.44
N ASP A 244 23.71 -10.25 -6.90
CA ASP A 244 23.17 -8.96 -7.35
C ASP A 244 22.69 -8.10 -6.18
N ALA A 245 23.52 -7.11 -5.81
CA ALA A 245 23.19 -6.03 -4.86
C ALA A 245 22.33 -4.92 -5.48
N ALA A 246 22.03 -5.02 -6.78
CA ALA A 246 21.16 -4.10 -7.49
C ALA A 246 19.70 -4.25 -7.05
N HIS A 247 18.89 -3.21 -7.29
CA HIS A 247 17.43 -3.25 -7.12
C HIS A 247 16.94 -3.24 -5.67
N VAL A 248 17.54 -2.40 -4.82
CA VAL A 248 17.16 -2.31 -3.40
C VAL A 248 16.24 -1.12 -3.09
N VAL A 249 16.11 -0.14 -3.97
CA VAL A 249 15.24 1.03 -3.77
C VAL A 249 14.09 1.02 -4.77
N TRP A 250 12.88 1.09 -4.25
CA TRP A 250 11.65 1.08 -5.05
C TRP A 250 10.68 2.17 -4.60
N ASN A 251 9.96 2.76 -5.56
CA ASN A 251 8.99 3.78 -5.24
C ASN A 251 7.64 3.52 -5.93
N ASP A 252 6.57 3.92 -5.29
CA ASP A 252 5.18 3.73 -5.71
C ASP A 252 4.69 4.76 -6.74
N ASN A 253 5.59 5.60 -7.26
CA ASN A 253 5.28 6.73 -8.13
C ASN A 253 5.55 6.49 -9.62
N LYS A 254 5.45 5.23 -10.09
CA LYS A 254 5.64 4.90 -11.50
C LYS A 254 4.55 5.51 -12.40
N ARG A 255 3.33 5.58 -11.92
CA ARG A 255 2.16 6.06 -12.66
C ARG A 255 1.69 7.39 -12.09
N LEU A 256 2.27 8.47 -12.60
CA LEU A 256 1.83 9.82 -12.30
C LEU A 256 1.03 10.40 -13.46
N ASN A 257 -0.05 11.13 -13.16
CA ASN A 257 -0.76 11.93 -14.16
C ASN A 257 0.03 13.22 -14.48
N ALA A 258 -0.42 13.99 -15.49
CA ALA A 258 0.24 15.21 -15.92
C ALA A 258 0.34 16.31 -14.82
N LYS A 259 -0.48 16.23 -13.77
CA LYS A 259 -0.49 17.14 -12.63
C LYS A 259 0.22 16.56 -11.39
N GLY A 260 0.88 15.41 -11.52
CA GLY A 260 1.64 14.76 -10.44
C GLY A 260 0.80 13.88 -9.51
N GLY A 261 -0.49 13.68 -9.77
CA GLY A 261 -1.33 12.73 -9.03
C GLY A 261 -0.83 11.29 -9.20
N ASN A 262 -0.73 10.55 -8.10
CA ASN A 262 -0.17 9.20 -8.08
C ASN A 262 -1.27 8.15 -8.12
N ASP A 263 -1.33 7.39 -9.21
CA ASP A 263 -2.33 6.36 -9.47
C ASP A 263 -2.30 5.17 -8.47
N PHE A 264 -1.20 5.01 -7.72
CA PHE A 264 -1.13 4.09 -6.60
C PHE A 264 -2.23 4.37 -5.57
N TRP A 265 -2.52 5.64 -5.29
CA TRP A 265 -3.54 6.11 -4.35
C TRP A 265 -4.92 6.33 -5.00
N GLU A 266 -5.05 6.07 -6.31
CA GLU A 266 -6.30 6.16 -7.08
C GLU A 266 -6.75 4.76 -7.50
N SER A 267 -6.37 4.30 -8.70
CA SER A 267 -6.77 2.97 -9.18
C SER A 267 -6.19 1.83 -8.34
N GLY A 268 -5.02 2.02 -7.73
CA GLY A 268 -4.40 1.04 -6.84
C GLY A 268 -5.25 0.71 -5.60
N VAL A 269 -6.04 1.67 -5.10
CA VAL A 269 -6.97 1.44 -3.97
C VAL A 269 -8.05 0.41 -4.32
N VAL A 270 -8.54 0.42 -5.55
CA VAL A 270 -9.55 -0.53 -6.05
C VAL A 270 -8.91 -1.83 -6.55
N ARG A 271 -7.61 -1.81 -6.84
CA ARG A 271 -6.85 -2.95 -7.38
C ARG A 271 -5.70 -3.38 -6.46
N PRO A 272 -6.00 -3.68 -5.17
CA PRO A 272 -4.97 -4.19 -4.25
C PRO A 272 -4.38 -5.54 -4.69
N ASP A 273 -5.06 -6.29 -5.53
CA ASP A 273 -4.55 -7.50 -6.17
C ASP A 273 -3.31 -7.22 -7.04
N ILE A 274 -3.32 -6.13 -7.81
CA ILE A 274 -2.17 -5.72 -8.61
C ILE A 274 -1.06 -5.15 -7.73
N LEU A 275 -1.40 -4.36 -6.70
CA LEU A 275 -0.41 -3.87 -5.73
C LEU A 275 0.30 -5.03 -5.02
N LEU A 276 -0.45 -6.04 -4.59
CA LEU A 276 0.11 -7.24 -3.98
C LEU A 276 1.02 -7.99 -4.96
N HIS A 277 0.61 -8.12 -6.22
CA HIS A 277 1.39 -8.76 -7.28
C HIS A 277 2.72 -8.03 -7.52
N ASP A 278 2.70 -6.69 -7.56
CA ASP A 278 3.90 -5.88 -7.69
C ASP A 278 4.88 -6.14 -6.53
N LEU A 279 4.38 -6.08 -5.29
CA LEU A 279 5.21 -6.32 -4.11
C LEU A 279 5.77 -7.74 -4.06
N VAL A 280 4.97 -8.75 -4.38
CA VAL A 280 5.43 -10.15 -4.43
C VAL A 280 6.53 -10.32 -5.48
N GLY A 281 6.40 -9.70 -6.65
CA GLY A 281 7.41 -9.73 -7.71
C GLY A 281 8.73 -9.09 -7.26
N ILE A 282 8.65 -7.90 -6.62
CA ILE A 282 9.80 -7.18 -6.08
C ILE A 282 10.48 -7.98 -4.96
N PHE A 283 9.72 -8.52 -4.00
CA PHE A 283 10.27 -9.26 -2.86
C PHE A 283 10.87 -10.59 -3.27
N SER A 284 10.34 -11.22 -4.33
CA SER A 284 10.87 -12.45 -4.90
C SER A 284 12.07 -12.21 -5.82
N ARG A 285 12.37 -10.96 -6.17
CA ARG A 285 13.43 -10.58 -7.11
C ARG A 285 13.35 -11.38 -8.43
N ASN A 286 12.16 -11.46 -9.02
CA ASN A 286 11.96 -12.14 -10.29
C ASN A 286 12.65 -11.35 -11.41
N GLU A 287 13.60 -11.96 -12.10
CA GLU A 287 14.24 -11.37 -13.29
C GLU A 287 13.19 -11.11 -14.39
N GLY A 288 13.24 -9.92 -14.98
CA GLY A 288 12.31 -9.53 -16.04
C GLY A 288 10.92 -9.11 -15.54
N PHE A 289 10.67 -9.14 -14.21
CA PHE A 289 9.41 -8.67 -13.67
C PHE A 289 9.29 -7.15 -13.79
N THR A 290 8.16 -6.69 -14.33
CA THR A 290 7.86 -5.26 -14.46
C THR A 290 6.61 -4.92 -13.67
N PRO A 291 6.76 -4.22 -12.51
CA PRO A 291 5.62 -3.79 -11.72
C PRO A 291 4.72 -2.79 -12.45
N VAL A 292 3.46 -2.73 -12.09
CA VAL A 292 2.48 -1.78 -12.64
C VAL A 292 2.60 -0.42 -11.96
N TYR A 293 2.62 -0.38 -10.63
CA TYR A 293 2.61 0.85 -9.83
C TYR A 293 3.98 1.26 -9.31
N TYR A 294 4.87 0.28 -9.12
CA TYR A 294 6.21 0.53 -8.59
C TYR A 294 7.23 0.76 -9.70
N GLN A 295 8.23 1.56 -9.42
CA GLN A 295 9.43 1.69 -10.22
C GLN A 295 10.67 1.54 -9.36
N GLU A 296 11.71 1.00 -9.95
CA GLU A 296 13.04 0.99 -9.35
C GLU A 296 13.66 2.38 -9.42
N ILE A 297 14.30 2.80 -8.35
CA ILE A 297 15.05 4.05 -8.26
C ILE A 297 16.52 3.75 -8.57
N LYS A 298 17.00 4.28 -9.70
CA LYS A 298 18.37 4.12 -10.25
C LYS A 298 19.13 5.42 -10.29
#